data_44a98632fbe59e28ae8274b0ec3e7bdb
#
_entry.id   44a98632fbe59e28ae8274b0ec3e7bdb
#
_cell.length_a   1.000
_cell.length_b   1.000
_cell.length_c   1.000
_cell.angle_alpha   90.00
_cell.angle_beta   90.00
_cell.angle_gamma   90.00
#
_symmetry.space_group_name_H-M   'P 1'
#
loop_
_entity.id
_entity.type
_entity.pdbx_description
1 polymer ?
#
loop_
_entity_poly.entity_id
_entity_poly.type
_entity_poly.pdbx_seq_one_letter_code
_entity_poly.pdbx_strand_id
1 'polypeptide(L)'
;ELKEMIEGLEQFDFICGYEINLSCPNVKHKTIMPFLNKNYIKEIVKNARKLTKKFFSMKLPPYTGIEYAPLCEEYGADAVTLNNTYPGVVYYEDKKFISGGISGPVIKPMMLYNIFQTAKLIKIPIIASGGIQNYKDVEEALNTGAKAVQIGSINFIYPDAIKRILNKEL
;
A
#
# COMPACT_ATOMS: atom_id res chain seq x y z
N GLU A 1 -12.50 -16.58 2.15
CA GLU A 1 -12.62 -15.22 1.57
C GLU A 1 -11.53 -14.96 0.54
N LEU A 2 -10.20 -14.88 0.89
CA LEU A 2 -9.13 -14.64 -0.11
C LEU A 2 -9.15 -15.66 -1.26
N LYS A 3 -9.31 -16.95 -0.94
CA LYS A 3 -9.41 -18.01 -1.93
C LYS A 3 -10.57 -17.79 -2.89
N GLU A 4 -11.76 -17.59 -2.38
CA GLU A 4 -12.99 -17.37 -3.17
C GLU A 4 -12.87 -16.14 -4.06
N MET A 5 -12.24 -15.06 -3.55
CA MET A 5 -12.01 -13.85 -4.33
C MET A 5 -11.05 -14.10 -5.49
N ILE A 6 -9.89 -14.72 -5.24
CA ILE A 6 -8.92 -14.97 -6.31
C ILE A 6 -9.49 -15.96 -7.32
N GLU A 7 -10.06 -17.10 -6.89
CA GLU A 7 -10.67 -18.08 -7.80
C GLU A 7 -11.81 -17.48 -8.63
N GLY A 8 -12.62 -16.60 -8.03
CA GLY A 8 -13.68 -15.88 -8.74
C GLY A 8 -13.15 -14.89 -9.79
N LEU A 9 -11.98 -14.31 -9.57
CA LEU A 9 -11.37 -13.33 -10.48
C LEU A 9 -10.46 -13.98 -11.54
N GLU A 10 -9.92 -15.18 -11.28
CA GLU A 10 -9.06 -15.91 -12.23
C GLU A 10 -9.77 -16.27 -13.54
N GLN A 11 -11.11 -16.37 -13.54
CA GLN A 11 -11.90 -16.63 -14.73
C GLN A 11 -11.88 -15.47 -15.76
N PHE A 12 -11.35 -14.29 -15.39
CA PHE A 12 -11.30 -13.12 -16.27
C PHE A 12 -9.89 -12.90 -16.81
N ASP A 13 -9.70 -13.12 -18.11
CA ASP A 13 -8.39 -12.99 -18.78
C ASP A 13 -7.84 -11.57 -18.79
N PHE A 14 -8.71 -10.55 -18.71
CA PHE A 14 -8.30 -9.14 -18.68
C PHE A 14 -7.69 -8.71 -17.34
N ILE A 15 -7.82 -9.50 -16.27
CA ILE A 15 -7.18 -9.21 -14.99
C ILE A 15 -5.71 -9.63 -15.07
N CYS A 16 -4.82 -8.64 -15.01
CA CYS A 16 -3.37 -8.86 -15.10
C CYS A 16 -2.71 -9.19 -13.75
N GLY A 17 -3.37 -8.84 -12.64
CA GLY A 17 -2.82 -9.07 -11.31
C GLY A 17 -3.69 -8.54 -10.18
N TYR A 18 -3.19 -8.66 -8.94
CA TYR A 18 -3.93 -8.33 -7.73
C TYR A 18 -3.09 -7.46 -6.79
N GLU A 19 -3.73 -6.59 -6.04
CA GLU A 19 -3.16 -6.00 -4.83
C GLU A 19 -3.92 -6.52 -3.61
N ILE A 20 -3.22 -7.25 -2.74
CA ILE A 20 -3.77 -7.79 -1.50
C ILE A 20 -3.54 -6.76 -0.39
N ASN A 21 -4.62 -6.13 0.06
CA ASN A 21 -4.56 -5.08 1.08
C ASN A 21 -4.60 -5.66 2.49
N LEU A 22 -3.46 -5.65 3.18
CA LEU A 22 -3.31 -6.13 4.56
C LEU A 22 -3.56 -5.04 5.61
N SER A 23 -3.88 -3.84 5.21
CA SER A 23 -3.95 -2.68 6.10
C SER A 23 -5.34 -2.02 6.14
N CYS A 24 -6.39 -2.75 5.81
CA CYS A 24 -7.75 -2.20 5.81
C CYS A 24 -8.21 -1.90 7.26
N PRO A 25 -8.41 -0.63 7.65
CA PRO A 25 -8.85 -0.28 9.00
C PRO A 25 -10.32 -0.63 9.26
N ASN A 26 -11.08 -0.96 8.21
CA ASN A 26 -12.53 -1.19 8.26
C ASN A 26 -12.93 -2.64 8.54
N VAL A 27 -11.99 -3.51 8.87
CA VAL A 27 -12.31 -4.89 9.23
C VAL A 27 -12.96 -4.91 10.62
N LYS A 28 -14.19 -5.39 10.71
CA LYS A 28 -15.05 -5.39 11.92
C LYS A 28 -14.50 -6.17 13.13
N HIS A 29 -13.31 -6.71 13.08
CA HIS A 29 -12.74 -7.44 14.21
C HIS A 29 -12.01 -6.47 15.15
N LYS A 30 -12.53 -6.37 16.36
CA LYS A 30 -12.07 -5.52 17.48
C LYS A 30 -10.66 -5.86 18.01
N THR A 31 -9.91 -6.72 17.37
CA THR A 31 -8.54 -7.03 17.75
C THR A 31 -7.60 -6.12 16.99
N ILE A 32 -6.88 -5.32 17.76
CA ILE A 32 -5.78 -4.49 17.29
C ILE A 32 -4.89 -5.31 16.36
N MET A 33 -5.00 -5.02 15.07
CA MET A 33 -4.16 -5.52 13.97
C MET A 33 -3.80 -7.03 14.06
N PRO A 34 -4.67 -7.94 13.60
CA PRO A 34 -4.29 -9.34 13.42
C PRO A 34 -3.09 -9.50 12.46
N PHE A 35 -2.74 -8.42 11.76
CA PHE A 35 -1.67 -8.33 10.76
C PHE A 35 -0.25 -8.15 11.34
N LEU A 36 -0.11 -8.00 12.67
CA LEU A 36 1.22 -7.93 13.32
C LEU A 36 1.88 -9.29 13.52
N ASN A 37 1.27 -10.37 13.04
CA ASN A 37 1.83 -11.71 13.20
C ASN A 37 2.54 -12.15 11.90
N LYS A 38 3.85 -12.35 11.96
CA LYS A 38 4.68 -12.84 10.84
C LYS A 38 4.15 -14.13 10.22
N ASN A 39 3.64 -15.04 11.04
CA ASN A 39 3.06 -16.29 10.55
C ASN A 39 1.81 -16.04 9.70
N TYR A 40 0.99 -15.07 10.07
CA TYR A 40 -0.18 -14.70 9.30
C TYR A 40 0.19 -14.13 7.92
N ILE A 41 1.18 -13.21 7.87
CA ILE A 41 1.70 -12.66 6.60
C ILE A 41 2.23 -13.77 5.70
N LYS A 42 3.07 -14.66 6.26
CA LYS A 42 3.60 -15.83 5.57
C LYS A 42 2.50 -16.69 4.96
N GLU A 43 1.48 -17.04 5.75
CA GLU A 43 0.38 -17.89 5.27
C GLU A 43 -0.45 -17.21 4.17
N ILE A 44 -0.75 -15.91 4.30
CA ILE A 44 -1.47 -15.18 3.25
C ILE A 44 -0.68 -15.17 1.94
N VAL A 45 0.61 -14.81 1.97
CA VAL A 45 1.44 -14.72 0.76
C VAL A 45 1.57 -16.09 0.11
N LYS A 46 1.86 -17.13 0.89
CA LYS A 46 1.93 -18.51 0.38
C LYS A 46 0.62 -18.99 -0.25
N ASN A 47 -0.50 -18.70 0.40
CA ASN A 47 -1.81 -19.10 -0.10
C ASN A 47 -2.16 -18.32 -1.38
N ALA A 48 -1.90 -17.01 -1.42
CA ALA A 48 -2.07 -16.22 -2.65
C ALA A 48 -1.25 -16.81 -3.79
N ARG A 49 0.04 -17.09 -3.59
CA ARG A 49 0.91 -17.67 -4.63
C ARG A 49 0.44 -19.04 -5.14
N LYS A 50 -0.17 -19.85 -4.29
CA LYS A 50 -0.75 -21.14 -4.72
C LYS A 50 -2.01 -20.98 -5.58
N LEU A 51 -2.76 -19.90 -5.37
CA LEU A 51 -4.04 -19.65 -6.02
C LEU A 51 -3.90 -18.97 -7.39
N THR A 52 -2.82 -18.22 -7.61
CA THR A 52 -2.60 -17.49 -8.87
C THR A 52 -1.16 -17.53 -9.33
N LYS A 53 -0.97 -17.53 -10.66
CA LYS A 53 0.32 -17.26 -11.32
C LYS A 53 0.43 -15.83 -11.83
N LYS A 54 -0.66 -15.06 -11.74
CA LYS A 54 -0.66 -13.65 -12.14
C LYS A 54 0.18 -12.84 -11.14
N PHE A 55 0.57 -11.66 -11.57
CA PHE A 55 1.26 -10.69 -10.70
C PHE A 55 0.42 -10.38 -9.46
N PHE A 56 1.04 -10.34 -8.27
CA PHE A 56 0.38 -9.75 -7.12
C PHE A 56 1.33 -8.98 -6.22
N SER A 57 0.83 -7.84 -5.73
CA SER A 57 1.49 -7.02 -4.72
C SER A 57 0.82 -7.18 -3.36
N MET A 58 1.61 -6.98 -2.31
CA MET A 58 1.12 -6.92 -0.93
C MET A 58 1.14 -5.47 -0.45
N LYS A 59 -0.04 -4.89 -0.17
CA LYS A 59 -0.14 -3.56 0.41
C LYS A 59 -0.04 -3.62 1.92
N LEU A 60 1.06 -3.06 2.43
CA LEU A 60 1.47 -3.20 3.82
C LEU A 60 1.04 -2.00 4.67
N PRO A 61 0.77 -2.22 5.98
CA PRO A 61 0.52 -1.14 6.92
C PRO A 61 1.71 -0.19 7.05
N PRO A 62 1.48 1.09 7.42
CA PRO A 62 2.52 2.10 7.43
C PRO A 62 3.72 1.80 8.34
N TYR A 63 3.49 1.15 9.47
CA TYR A 63 4.56 0.91 10.46
C TYR A 63 5.25 -0.44 10.33
N THR A 64 4.77 -1.33 9.48
CA THR A 64 5.20 -2.73 9.43
C THR A 64 5.85 -3.12 8.10
N GLY A 65 5.89 -2.19 7.14
CA GLY A 65 6.43 -2.44 5.80
C GLY A 65 7.86 -2.98 5.84
N ILE A 66 8.74 -2.36 6.62
CA ILE A 66 10.15 -2.76 6.75
C ILE A 66 10.27 -4.20 7.28
N GLU A 67 9.41 -4.58 8.23
CA GLU A 67 9.46 -5.91 8.85
C GLU A 67 8.84 -7.00 7.95
N TYR A 68 7.79 -6.66 7.19
CA TYR A 68 7.03 -7.65 6.44
C TYR A 68 7.40 -7.76 4.96
N ALA A 69 8.01 -6.73 4.38
CA ALA A 69 8.40 -6.79 2.98
C ALA A 69 9.38 -7.94 2.67
N PRO A 70 10.40 -8.25 3.51
CA PRO A 70 11.24 -9.43 3.30
C PRO A 70 10.45 -10.75 3.31
N LEU A 71 9.42 -10.87 4.16
CA LEU A 71 8.56 -12.06 4.18
C LEU A 71 7.71 -12.15 2.90
N CYS A 72 7.21 -11.01 2.41
CA CYS A 72 6.46 -10.98 1.15
C CYS A 72 7.32 -11.49 -0.01
N GLU A 73 8.57 -11.03 -0.11
CA GLU A 73 9.54 -11.53 -1.10
C GLU A 73 9.84 -13.02 -0.93
N GLU A 74 10.18 -13.45 0.29
CA GLU A 74 10.53 -14.84 0.60
C GLU A 74 9.42 -15.83 0.21
N TYR A 75 8.15 -15.44 0.41
CA TYR A 75 7.00 -16.32 0.18
C TYR A 75 6.30 -16.11 -1.17
N GLY A 76 6.84 -15.27 -2.05
CA GLY A 76 6.50 -15.25 -3.47
C GLY A 76 5.57 -14.13 -3.92
N ALA A 77 5.49 -13.01 -3.20
CA ALA A 77 4.90 -11.79 -3.74
C ALA A 77 5.80 -11.21 -4.83
N ASP A 78 5.20 -10.60 -5.85
CA ASP A 78 5.92 -10.00 -6.97
C ASP A 78 6.31 -8.54 -6.70
N ALA A 79 5.60 -7.88 -5.76
CA ALA A 79 5.87 -6.52 -5.33
C ALA A 79 5.32 -6.26 -3.92
N VAL A 80 5.73 -5.15 -3.32
CA VAL A 80 5.10 -4.59 -2.12
C VAL A 80 4.66 -3.15 -2.37
N THR A 81 3.47 -2.80 -1.88
CA THR A 81 2.99 -1.42 -1.87
C THR A 81 3.18 -0.80 -0.48
N LEU A 82 3.93 0.27 -0.40
CA LEU A 82 4.21 1.06 0.80
C LEU A 82 3.72 2.49 0.59
N ASN A 83 2.83 3.05 1.36
CA ASN A 83 2.14 2.58 2.57
C ASN A 83 0.62 2.54 2.35
N ASN A 84 -0.12 2.49 3.49
CA ASN A 84 -1.53 2.88 3.59
C ASN A 84 -1.66 4.16 4.43
N THR A 85 -2.90 4.61 4.72
CA THR A 85 -3.18 5.73 5.63
C THR A 85 -2.65 5.46 7.04
N TYR A 86 -2.22 6.52 7.72
CA TYR A 86 -1.79 6.47 9.11
C TYR A 86 -2.99 6.70 10.04
N PRO A 87 -3.12 5.96 11.14
CA PRO A 87 -4.19 6.22 12.09
C PRO A 87 -4.01 7.60 12.71
N GLY A 88 -5.11 8.32 12.83
CA GLY A 88 -5.11 9.63 13.42
C GLY A 88 -6.44 10.01 14.04
N VAL A 89 -6.44 11.07 14.80
CA VAL A 89 -7.62 11.64 15.45
C VAL A 89 -7.63 13.15 15.28
N VAL A 90 -8.81 13.70 15.01
CA VAL A 90 -9.04 15.13 15.00
C VAL A 90 -9.96 15.48 16.17
N TYR A 91 -9.59 16.52 16.91
CA TYR A 91 -10.41 17.08 17.97
C TYR A 91 -11.30 18.17 17.37
N TYR A 92 -12.59 18.03 17.56
CA TYR A 92 -13.58 19.04 17.17
C TYR A 92 -14.04 19.85 18.39
N GLU A 93 -14.52 21.04 18.13
CA GLU A 93 -15.27 21.81 19.13
C GLU A 93 -16.35 20.93 19.77
N ASP A 94 -16.70 21.15 21.03
CA ASP A 94 -17.61 20.33 21.84
C ASP A 94 -17.08 18.96 22.32
N LYS A 95 -15.76 18.80 22.44
CA LYS A 95 -15.13 17.58 22.97
C LYS A 95 -15.43 16.31 22.15
N LYS A 96 -15.70 16.45 20.84
CA LYS A 96 -15.88 15.32 19.93
C LYS A 96 -14.55 14.96 19.27
N PHE A 97 -14.26 13.68 19.23
CA PHE A 97 -13.11 13.14 18.54
C PHE A 97 -13.58 12.39 17.29
N ILE A 98 -12.92 12.65 16.16
CA ILE A 98 -13.10 11.88 14.93
C ILE A 98 -11.80 11.13 14.68
N SER A 99 -11.86 9.80 14.70
CA SER A 99 -10.72 8.94 14.35
C SER A 99 -10.83 8.48 12.90
N GLY A 100 -9.70 8.35 12.22
CA GLY A 100 -9.66 7.91 10.84
C GLY A 100 -8.25 7.73 10.31
N GLY A 101 -8.14 7.50 9.00
CA GLY A 101 -6.86 7.40 8.32
C GLY A 101 -6.38 8.77 7.81
N ILE A 102 -5.19 9.17 8.21
CA ILE A 102 -4.51 10.36 7.68
C ILE A 102 -3.90 10.01 6.33
N SER A 103 -4.19 10.82 5.32
CA SER A 103 -3.62 10.75 3.98
C SER A 103 -3.19 12.15 3.49
N GLY A 104 -2.72 12.24 2.25
CA GLY A 104 -2.27 13.50 1.66
C GLY A 104 -0.81 13.84 1.97
N PRO A 105 -0.36 15.08 1.66
CA PRO A 105 1.08 15.45 1.66
C PRO A 105 1.76 15.26 3.01
N VAL A 106 1.03 15.34 4.10
CA VAL A 106 1.57 15.17 5.45
C VAL A 106 2.24 13.81 5.70
N ILE A 107 1.82 12.76 4.98
CA ILE A 107 2.41 11.42 5.13
C ILE A 107 3.57 11.14 4.17
N LYS A 108 3.91 12.06 3.25
CA LYS A 108 5.00 11.87 2.27
C LYS A 108 6.35 11.58 2.93
N PRO A 109 6.83 12.35 3.94
CA PRO A 109 8.12 12.05 4.56
C PRO A 109 8.20 10.65 5.17
N MET A 110 7.11 10.17 5.74
CA MET A 110 7.03 8.83 6.33
C MET A 110 7.01 7.75 5.25
N MET A 111 6.34 7.99 4.14
CA MET A 111 6.34 7.09 2.97
C MET A 111 7.77 6.98 2.39
N LEU A 112 8.45 8.10 2.16
CA LEU A 112 9.84 8.12 1.65
C LEU A 112 10.78 7.37 2.61
N TYR A 113 10.67 7.60 3.93
CA TYR A 113 11.47 6.88 4.92
C TYR A 113 11.27 5.35 4.84
N ASN A 114 10.03 4.90 4.75
CA ASN A 114 9.73 3.47 4.65
C ASN A 114 10.29 2.86 3.37
N ILE A 115 10.19 3.56 2.23
CA ILE A 115 10.79 3.11 0.96
C ILE A 115 12.31 3.02 1.10
N PHE A 116 12.95 4.08 1.61
CA PHE A 116 14.40 4.15 1.78
C PHE A 116 14.96 3.01 2.63
N GLN A 117 14.26 2.63 3.69
CA GLN A 117 14.68 1.52 4.53
C GLN A 117 14.39 0.16 3.88
N THR A 118 13.20 0.00 3.30
CA THR A 118 12.78 -1.28 2.72
C THR A 118 13.58 -1.64 1.46
N ALA A 119 13.93 -0.65 0.63
CA ALA A 119 14.72 -0.87 -0.59
C ALA A 119 16.11 -1.48 -0.34
N LYS A 120 16.61 -1.39 0.89
CA LYS A 120 17.88 -2.04 1.30
C LYS A 120 17.71 -3.52 1.66
N LEU A 121 16.47 -3.97 1.87
CA LEU A 121 16.15 -5.27 2.44
C LEU A 121 15.58 -6.26 1.43
N ILE A 122 14.99 -5.76 0.33
CA ILE A 122 14.29 -6.58 -0.67
C ILE A 122 14.75 -6.24 -2.08
N LYS A 123 14.54 -7.19 -3.00
CA LYS A 123 14.85 -7.05 -4.44
C LYS A 123 13.60 -6.86 -5.28
N ILE A 124 12.44 -7.35 -4.80
CA ILE A 124 11.17 -7.15 -5.51
C ILE A 124 10.79 -5.67 -5.54
N PRO A 125 10.08 -5.20 -6.58
CA PRO A 125 9.72 -3.80 -6.72
C PRO A 125 8.88 -3.27 -5.57
N ILE A 126 9.14 -2.02 -5.20
CA ILE A 126 8.35 -1.25 -4.25
C ILE A 126 7.44 -0.30 -5.02
N ILE A 127 6.16 -0.31 -4.71
CA ILE A 127 5.16 0.64 -5.19
C ILE A 127 4.95 1.67 -4.09
N ALA A 128 5.28 2.94 -4.34
CA ALA A 128 5.10 4.01 -3.37
C ALA A 128 3.63 4.45 -3.30
N SER A 129 3.07 4.51 -2.10
CA SER A 129 1.70 4.98 -1.89
C SER A 129 1.62 5.93 -0.70
N GLY A 130 1.14 7.15 -0.94
CA GLY A 130 0.86 8.16 0.08
C GLY A 130 1.62 9.47 -0.08
N GLY A 131 0.86 10.57 -0.07
CA GLY A 131 1.39 11.91 -0.04
C GLY A 131 1.90 12.48 -1.38
N ILE A 132 1.74 11.77 -2.48
CA ILE A 132 2.14 12.21 -3.82
C ILE A 132 1.10 13.19 -4.35
N GLN A 133 1.53 14.42 -4.68
CA GLN A 133 0.68 15.52 -5.11
C GLN A 133 1.06 16.06 -6.50
N ASN A 134 2.31 15.88 -6.92
CA ASN A 134 2.87 16.47 -8.13
C ASN A 134 3.98 15.58 -8.71
N TYR A 135 4.50 15.98 -9.87
CA TYR A 135 5.57 15.26 -10.56
C TYR A 135 6.86 15.15 -9.74
N LYS A 136 7.22 16.20 -9.00
CA LYS A 136 8.40 16.17 -8.11
C LYS A 136 8.29 15.11 -7.02
N ASP A 137 7.10 14.94 -6.44
CA ASP A 137 6.88 13.89 -5.44
C ASP A 137 7.05 12.50 -6.03
N VAL A 138 6.67 12.30 -7.30
CA VAL A 138 6.92 11.05 -8.04
C VAL A 138 8.42 10.82 -8.20
N GLU A 139 9.18 11.83 -8.65
CA GLU A 139 10.64 11.73 -8.80
C GLU A 139 11.32 11.41 -7.46
N GLU A 140 10.91 12.06 -6.38
CA GLU A 140 11.43 11.80 -5.03
C GLU A 140 11.19 10.35 -4.61
N ALA A 141 9.99 9.82 -4.85
CA ALA A 141 9.66 8.43 -4.52
C ALA A 141 10.50 7.42 -5.33
N LEU A 142 10.64 7.65 -6.65
CA LEU A 142 11.44 6.79 -7.53
C LEU A 142 12.93 6.84 -7.16
N ASN A 143 13.47 8.02 -6.89
CA ASN A 143 14.86 8.20 -6.48
C ASN A 143 15.15 7.60 -5.09
N THR A 144 14.12 7.49 -4.23
CA THR A 144 14.24 6.86 -2.92
C THR A 144 14.28 5.33 -3.01
N GLY A 145 13.86 4.74 -4.14
CA GLY A 145 13.94 3.30 -4.39
C GLY A 145 12.65 2.64 -4.86
N ALA A 146 11.55 3.38 -4.96
CA ALA A 146 10.32 2.85 -5.57
C ALA A 146 10.52 2.60 -7.08
N LYS A 147 9.69 1.71 -7.64
CA LYS A 147 9.63 1.42 -9.08
C LYS A 147 8.33 1.88 -9.72
N ALA A 148 7.33 2.16 -8.91
CA ALA A 148 6.04 2.70 -9.33
C ALA A 148 5.43 3.52 -8.19
N VAL A 149 4.37 4.29 -8.50
CA VAL A 149 3.65 5.09 -7.53
C VAL A 149 2.14 4.83 -7.64
N GLN A 150 1.45 4.95 -6.51
CA GLN A 150 0.00 5.02 -6.43
C GLN A 150 -0.42 6.40 -5.97
N ILE A 151 -1.32 7.03 -6.70
CA ILE A 151 -1.83 8.37 -6.45
C ILE A 151 -3.28 8.27 -5.97
N GLY A 152 -3.54 8.74 -4.77
CA GLY A 152 -4.85 8.65 -4.12
C GLY A 152 -5.47 10.02 -3.86
N SER A 153 -5.13 10.65 -2.75
CA SER A 153 -5.83 11.81 -2.18
C SER A 153 -5.92 13.04 -3.09
N ILE A 154 -4.95 13.28 -3.96
CA ILE A 154 -4.98 14.42 -4.89
C ILE A 154 -6.14 14.33 -5.90
N ASN A 155 -6.62 13.11 -6.22
CA ASN A 155 -7.75 12.92 -7.12
C ASN A 155 -9.07 13.50 -6.55
N PHE A 156 -9.17 13.74 -5.24
CA PHE A 156 -10.32 14.43 -4.65
C PHE A 156 -10.32 15.94 -4.96
N ILE A 157 -9.14 16.49 -5.28
CA ILE A 157 -8.98 17.91 -5.64
C ILE A 157 -8.99 18.05 -7.16
N TYR A 158 -8.22 17.22 -7.84
CA TYR A 158 -8.09 17.17 -9.28
C TYR A 158 -8.41 15.76 -9.78
N PRO A 159 -9.60 15.48 -10.30
CA PRO A 159 -9.96 14.16 -10.81
C PRO A 159 -9.07 13.67 -11.96
N ASP A 160 -8.40 14.57 -12.65
CA ASP A 160 -7.43 14.34 -13.71
C ASP A 160 -5.95 14.45 -13.23
N ALA A 161 -5.72 14.35 -11.93
CA ALA A 161 -4.39 14.53 -11.33
C ALA A 161 -3.30 13.66 -11.97
N ILE A 162 -3.60 12.41 -12.30
CA ILE A 162 -2.63 11.51 -12.94
C ILE A 162 -2.16 12.08 -14.28
N LYS A 163 -3.10 12.55 -15.12
CA LYS A 163 -2.78 13.16 -16.41
C LYS A 163 -1.92 14.42 -16.23
N ARG A 164 -2.30 15.28 -15.29
CA ARG A 164 -1.55 16.52 -15.00
C ARG A 164 -0.14 16.24 -14.50
N ILE A 165 0.02 15.27 -13.60
CA ILE A 165 1.32 14.86 -13.09
C ILE A 165 2.20 14.32 -14.22
N LEU A 166 1.66 13.46 -15.09
CA LEU A 166 2.40 12.91 -16.24
C LEU A 166 2.83 14.00 -17.23
N ASN A 167 2.02 15.04 -17.39
CA ASN A 167 2.31 16.21 -18.24
C ASN A 167 3.19 17.26 -17.53
N LYS A 168 3.55 17.07 -16.25
CA LYS A 168 4.27 18.04 -15.40
C LYS A 168 3.51 19.35 -15.20
N GLU A 169 2.20 19.29 -15.15
CA GLU A 169 1.31 20.42 -14.89
C GLU A 169 0.99 20.59 -13.39
N LEU A 170 1.35 19.59 -12.56
CA LEU A 170 1.33 19.59 -11.11
C LEU A 170 2.70 19.22 -10.57
#